data_fe64f9c114bc8ad6638aa1a09b614606
#
_entry.id   fe64f9c114bc8ad6638aa1a09b614606
#
_cell.length_a   1.000
_cell.length_b   1.000
_cell.length_c   1.000
_cell.angle_alpha   90.00
_cell.angle_beta   90.00
_cell.angle_gamma   90.00
#
_symmetry.space_group_name_H-M   'P 1'
#
loop_
_entity.id
_entity.type
_entity.pdbx_description
1 polymer ?
#
loop_
_entity_poly.entity_id
_entity_poly.type
_entity_poly.pdbx_seq_one_letter_code
_entity_poly.pdbx_strand_id
1 'polypeptide(L)'
;IKDIKTMIYAFYELSSRMENVRLHILGGVDDEEYADECYALVKQLDIKNLVFTGRVDIVQYMRKLDFTILTSISEGQPLSVLESFAARRPCVTTDVGCCRELLNGKEGDDFGCAGYCVPPMYRDGLAAAMEKMCESRRRRIRMGKSGQARTKAYYRHERMISEYRKLYREVEEAYGRDWI
;
A
#
# COMPACT_ATOMS: atom_id res chain seq x y z
N ILE A 1 -3.03 7.57 -11.88
CA ILE A 1 -2.66 6.17 -11.58
C ILE A 1 -3.02 5.77 -10.15
N LYS A 2 -2.87 6.67 -9.17
CA LYS A 2 -3.08 6.34 -7.73
C LYS A 2 -4.54 6.29 -7.27
N ASP A 3 -5.46 6.81 -8.07
CA ASP A 3 -6.92 6.83 -7.83
C ASP A 3 -7.32 7.27 -6.41
N ILE A 4 -6.83 8.46 -6.04
CA ILE A 4 -7.10 9.09 -4.73
C ILE A 4 -8.60 9.40 -4.57
N LYS A 5 -9.32 9.68 -5.64
CA LYS A 5 -10.77 9.94 -5.57
C LYS A 5 -11.55 8.74 -5.06
N THR A 6 -11.25 7.52 -5.55
CA THR A 6 -11.87 6.29 -5.01
C THR A 6 -11.55 6.11 -3.52
N MET A 7 -10.32 6.43 -3.08
CA MET A 7 -9.96 6.40 -1.66
C MET A 7 -10.79 7.38 -0.83
N ILE A 8 -10.97 8.62 -1.32
CA ILE A 8 -11.76 9.66 -0.66
C ILE A 8 -13.23 9.23 -0.52
N TYR A 9 -13.83 8.70 -1.58
CA TYR A 9 -15.21 8.20 -1.53
C TYR A 9 -15.38 7.03 -0.56
N ALA A 10 -14.47 6.04 -0.61
CA ALA A 10 -14.51 4.91 0.32
C ALA A 10 -14.32 5.35 1.78
N PHE A 11 -13.47 6.35 2.01
CA PHE A 11 -13.29 6.92 3.35
C PHE A 11 -14.51 7.72 3.81
N TYR A 12 -15.18 8.44 2.93
CA TYR A 12 -16.44 9.12 3.23
C TYR A 12 -17.49 8.12 3.74
N GLU A 13 -17.67 6.99 3.05
CA GLU A 13 -18.57 5.92 3.48
C GLU A 13 -18.15 5.33 4.83
N LEU A 14 -16.86 5.05 5.03
CA LEU A 14 -16.35 4.57 6.32
C LEU A 14 -16.63 5.56 7.44
N SER A 15 -16.35 6.84 7.22
CA SER A 15 -16.51 7.88 8.23
C SER A 15 -17.98 8.15 8.61
N SER A 16 -18.92 7.81 7.74
CA SER A 16 -20.36 7.85 8.07
C SER A 16 -20.81 6.74 9.02
N ARG A 17 -20.03 5.66 9.12
CA ARG A 17 -20.31 4.49 9.95
C ARG A 17 -19.44 4.42 11.22
N MET A 18 -18.27 5.08 11.20
CA MET A 18 -17.27 5.02 12.28
C MET A 18 -16.74 6.43 12.61
N GLU A 19 -16.98 6.90 13.83
CA GLU A 19 -16.62 8.25 14.26
C GLU A 19 -15.12 8.47 14.46
N ASN A 20 -14.39 7.46 14.95
CA ASN A 20 -12.98 7.60 15.37
C ASN A 20 -11.98 7.15 14.31
N VAL A 21 -12.23 7.50 13.04
CA VAL A 21 -11.33 7.21 11.92
C VAL A 21 -10.75 8.49 11.35
N ARG A 22 -9.52 8.42 10.86
CA ARG A 22 -8.84 9.52 10.20
C ARG A 22 -8.04 9.01 9.02
N LEU A 23 -8.18 9.64 7.87
CA LEU A 23 -7.38 9.35 6.68
C LEU A 23 -6.28 10.38 6.52
N HIS A 24 -5.05 9.90 6.31
CA HIS A 24 -3.91 10.72 5.96
C HIS A 24 -3.43 10.34 4.57
N ILE A 25 -3.44 11.28 3.63
CA ILE A 25 -2.91 11.10 2.27
C ILE A 25 -1.49 11.68 2.26
N LEU A 26 -0.50 10.79 2.10
CA LEU A 26 0.91 11.12 2.18
C LEU A 26 1.51 11.21 0.77
N GLY A 27 2.27 12.24 0.52
CA GLY A 27 2.99 12.45 -0.73
C GLY A 27 2.92 13.88 -1.20
N GLY A 28 3.78 14.23 -2.16
CA GLY A 28 3.73 15.51 -2.87
C GLY A 28 2.63 15.50 -3.93
N VAL A 29 2.39 16.67 -4.49
CA VAL A 29 1.53 16.86 -5.66
C VAL A 29 2.42 16.75 -6.90
N ASP A 30 2.10 15.80 -7.77
CA ASP A 30 2.78 15.64 -9.07
C ASP A 30 1.90 16.18 -10.23
N ASP A 31 0.59 16.28 -10.00
CA ASP A 31 -0.43 16.79 -10.91
C ASP A 31 -1.37 17.71 -10.11
N GLU A 32 -1.21 19.02 -10.35
CA GLU A 32 -1.94 20.06 -9.59
C GLU A 32 -3.43 20.04 -9.90
N GLU A 33 -3.83 19.81 -11.17
CA GLU A 33 -5.24 19.77 -11.56
C GLU A 33 -5.97 18.62 -10.85
N TYR A 34 -5.35 17.42 -10.85
CA TYR A 34 -5.91 16.28 -10.14
C TYR A 34 -5.94 16.48 -8.62
N ALA A 35 -4.94 17.15 -8.06
CA ALA A 35 -4.92 17.47 -6.63
C ALA A 35 -6.04 18.43 -6.27
N ASP A 36 -6.28 19.47 -7.07
CA ASP A 36 -7.37 20.43 -6.87
C ASP A 36 -8.73 19.76 -6.93
N GLU A 37 -8.93 18.82 -7.87
CA GLU A 37 -10.14 18.00 -7.92
C GLU A 37 -10.32 17.16 -6.64
N CYS A 38 -9.23 16.60 -6.08
CA CYS A 38 -9.29 15.86 -4.82
C CYS A 38 -9.63 16.78 -3.64
N TYR A 39 -9.05 17.98 -3.57
CA TYR A 39 -9.38 18.97 -2.54
C TYR A 39 -10.84 19.43 -2.65
N ALA A 40 -11.31 19.72 -3.86
CA ALA A 40 -12.70 20.10 -4.12
C ALA A 40 -13.67 19.00 -3.68
N LEU A 41 -13.35 17.72 -3.98
CA LEU A 41 -14.13 16.56 -3.58
C LEU A 41 -14.25 16.44 -2.05
N VAL A 42 -13.14 16.58 -1.32
CA VAL A 42 -13.14 16.54 0.16
C VAL A 42 -14.02 17.65 0.73
N LYS A 43 -13.94 18.85 0.15
CA LYS A 43 -14.80 19.99 0.55
C LYS A 43 -16.27 19.75 0.22
N GLN A 44 -16.57 19.23 -0.97
CA GLN A 44 -17.95 18.93 -1.41
C GLN A 44 -18.63 17.90 -0.51
N LEU A 45 -17.87 16.87 -0.08
CA LEU A 45 -18.36 15.80 0.80
C LEU A 45 -18.32 16.19 2.28
N ASP A 46 -17.85 17.39 2.61
CA ASP A 46 -17.69 17.91 3.98
C ASP A 46 -16.87 16.99 4.91
N ILE A 47 -15.83 16.34 4.40
CA ILE A 47 -14.99 15.40 5.17
C ILE A 47 -14.05 16.21 6.07
N LYS A 48 -14.20 16.12 7.40
CA LYS A 48 -13.40 16.87 8.39
C LYS A 48 -12.16 16.12 8.88
N ASN A 49 -12.15 14.81 8.77
CA ASN A 49 -11.15 13.91 9.34
C ASN A 49 -10.20 13.30 8.28
N LEU A 50 -10.01 14.02 7.16
CA LEU A 50 -9.04 13.71 6.12
C LEU A 50 -7.96 14.81 6.08
N VAL A 51 -6.71 14.40 5.96
CA VAL A 51 -5.54 15.31 5.93
C VAL A 51 -4.64 14.96 4.75
N PHE A 52 -4.33 15.95 3.92
CA PHE A 52 -3.24 15.88 2.95
C PHE A 52 -1.96 16.37 3.65
N THR A 53 -0.97 15.50 3.78
CA THR A 53 0.23 15.81 4.59
C THR A 53 1.37 16.45 3.80
N GLY A 54 1.31 16.37 2.46
CA GLY A 54 2.48 16.62 1.64
C GLY A 54 3.56 15.56 1.85
N ARG A 55 4.81 15.87 1.51
CA ARG A 55 5.97 14.99 1.72
C ARG A 55 6.31 14.92 3.20
N VAL A 56 6.50 13.71 3.70
CA VAL A 56 6.82 13.41 5.11
C VAL A 56 7.98 12.43 5.21
N ASP A 57 8.64 12.39 6.37
CA ASP A 57 9.52 11.27 6.72
C ASP A 57 8.66 10.01 6.92
N ILE A 58 8.65 9.13 5.93
CA ILE A 58 7.81 7.93 5.91
C ILE A 58 8.12 6.99 7.07
N VAL A 59 9.38 6.86 7.48
CA VAL A 59 9.81 5.97 8.57
C VAL A 59 9.19 6.40 9.89
N GLN A 60 9.20 7.70 10.16
CA GLN A 60 8.60 8.28 11.37
C GLN A 60 7.08 8.27 11.29
N TYR A 61 6.54 8.54 10.10
CA TYR A 61 5.09 8.66 9.93
C TYR A 61 4.37 7.33 10.04
N MET A 62 4.93 6.25 9.47
CA MET A 62 4.36 4.90 9.54
C MET A 62 4.10 4.42 10.97
N ARG A 63 4.86 4.90 11.94
CA ARG A 63 4.68 4.55 13.37
C ARG A 63 3.35 5.05 13.93
N LYS A 64 2.78 6.09 13.35
CA LYS A 64 1.53 6.74 13.79
C LYS A 64 0.29 6.10 13.15
N LEU A 65 0.45 5.31 12.10
CA LEU A 65 -0.64 4.71 11.35
C LEU A 65 -1.06 3.36 11.92
N ASP A 66 -2.33 3.03 11.85
CA ASP A 66 -2.85 1.71 12.18
C ASP A 66 -2.70 0.72 11.03
N PHE A 67 -2.93 1.17 9.81
CA PHE A 67 -2.75 0.43 8.56
C PHE A 67 -2.59 1.42 7.39
N THR A 68 -2.21 0.92 6.22
CA THR A 68 -2.06 1.73 5.01
C THR A 68 -3.07 1.32 3.94
N ILE A 69 -3.27 2.19 2.95
CA ILE A 69 -4.19 1.99 1.84
C ILE A 69 -3.46 2.31 0.54
N LEU A 70 -3.64 1.48 -0.47
CA LEU A 70 -3.17 1.72 -1.84
C LEU A 70 -4.33 1.48 -2.81
N THR A 71 -4.72 2.51 -3.56
CA THR A 71 -5.86 2.48 -4.49
C THR A 71 -5.45 2.54 -5.95
N SER A 72 -4.19 2.30 -6.25
CA SER A 72 -3.67 2.38 -7.62
C SER A 72 -4.46 1.51 -8.59
N ILE A 73 -4.61 1.99 -9.83
CA ILE A 73 -5.20 1.23 -10.93
C ILE A 73 -4.17 0.43 -11.72
N SER A 74 -2.88 0.72 -11.52
CA SER A 74 -1.77 -0.01 -12.11
C SER A 74 -0.53 0.10 -11.21
N GLU A 75 0.11 -1.03 -10.95
CA GLU A 75 1.38 -1.17 -10.23
C GLU A 75 2.15 -2.37 -10.79
N GLY A 76 3.48 -2.36 -10.68
CA GLY A 76 4.27 -3.57 -10.77
C GLY A 76 4.42 -4.21 -9.39
N GLN A 77 5.38 -3.69 -8.61
CA GLN A 77 5.58 -4.05 -7.21
C GLN A 77 5.62 -2.78 -6.36
N PRO A 78 4.53 -2.44 -5.64
CA PRO A 78 4.46 -1.18 -4.91
C PRO A 78 5.36 -1.18 -3.67
N LEU A 79 6.39 -0.33 -3.67
CA LEU A 79 7.31 -0.18 -2.53
C LEU A 79 6.58 0.30 -1.27
N SER A 80 5.55 1.13 -1.41
CA SER A 80 4.74 1.62 -0.29
C SER A 80 4.08 0.49 0.53
N VAL A 81 3.72 -0.63 -0.11
CA VAL A 81 3.21 -1.83 0.59
C VAL A 81 4.34 -2.52 1.35
N LEU A 82 5.53 -2.67 0.74
CA LEU A 82 6.69 -3.25 1.41
C LEU A 82 7.18 -2.40 2.60
N GLU A 83 7.17 -1.08 2.46
CA GLU A 83 7.47 -0.12 3.54
C GLU A 83 6.47 -0.24 4.69
N SER A 84 5.17 -0.35 4.36
CA SER A 84 4.12 -0.60 5.33
C SER A 84 4.37 -1.88 6.13
N PHE A 85 4.68 -2.98 5.44
CA PHE A 85 4.99 -4.26 6.06
C PHE A 85 6.27 -4.21 6.90
N ALA A 86 7.32 -3.54 6.43
CA ALA A 86 8.54 -3.32 7.22
C ALA A 86 8.22 -2.63 8.55
N ALA A 87 7.29 -1.67 8.55
CA ALA A 87 6.79 -0.97 9.72
C ALA A 87 5.73 -1.75 10.53
N ARG A 88 5.46 -3.02 10.20
CA ARG A 88 4.38 -3.85 10.78
C ARG A 88 2.98 -3.28 10.62
N ARG A 89 2.74 -2.53 9.56
CA ARG A 89 1.40 -2.04 9.25
C ARG A 89 0.78 -2.94 8.17
N PRO A 90 -0.40 -3.50 8.41
CA PRO A 90 -1.14 -4.22 7.37
C PRO A 90 -1.63 -3.24 6.32
N CYS A 91 -2.01 -3.73 5.15
CA CYS A 91 -2.42 -2.89 4.05
C CYS A 91 -3.78 -3.30 3.48
N VAL A 92 -4.56 -2.32 3.02
CA VAL A 92 -5.70 -2.53 2.13
C VAL A 92 -5.26 -2.06 0.74
N THR A 93 -5.31 -2.93 -0.27
CA THR A 93 -4.84 -2.61 -1.62
C THR A 93 -5.88 -2.93 -2.67
N THR A 94 -5.78 -2.26 -3.81
CA THR A 94 -6.35 -2.76 -5.05
C THR A 94 -5.58 -3.97 -5.56
N ASP A 95 -6.27 -4.85 -6.30
CA ASP A 95 -5.73 -6.08 -6.89
C ASP A 95 -5.04 -5.77 -8.22
N VAL A 96 -3.86 -5.17 -8.14
CA VAL A 96 -3.04 -4.78 -9.29
C VAL A 96 -1.60 -5.23 -9.10
N GLY A 97 -0.93 -5.56 -10.20
CA GLY A 97 0.45 -6.05 -10.16
C GLY A 97 0.60 -7.23 -9.20
N CYS A 98 1.62 -7.19 -8.35
CA CYS A 98 1.87 -8.25 -7.36
C CYS A 98 1.17 -8.01 -6.00
N CYS A 99 0.22 -7.05 -5.88
CA CYS A 99 -0.42 -6.73 -4.60
C CYS A 99 -1.03 -7.95 -3.91
N ARG A 100 -1.73 -8.81 -4.65
CA ARG A 100 -2.32 -10.04 -4.10
C ARG A 100 -1.26 -10.98 -3.53
N GLU A 101 -0.13 -11.16 -4.21
CA GLU A 101 0.99 -11.98 -3.72
C GLU A 101 1.62 -11.34 -2.47
N LEU A 102 1.82 -10.02 -2.46
CA LEU A 102 2.35 -9.31 -1.30
C LEU A 102 1.46 -9.51 -0.06
N LEU A 103 0.14 -9.50 -0.22
CA LEU A 103 -0.79 -9.62 0.90
C LEU A 103 -0.99 -11.07 1.37
N ASN A 104 -1.09 -12.02 0.45
CA ASN A 104 -1.47 -13.40 0.76
C ASN A 104 -0.30 -14.38 0.77
N GLY A 105 0.86 -13.97 0.21
CA GLY A 105 2.00 -14.85 -0.02
C GLY A 105 1.89 -15.62 -1.33
N LYS A 106 2.96 -16.31 -1.66
CA LYS A 106 3.10 -17.24 -2.78
C LYS A 106 3.16 -18.67 -2.24
N GLU A 107 3.22 -19.64 -3.12
CA GLU A 107 3.41 -21.05 -2.75
C GLU A 107 4.64 -21.22 -1.84
N GLY A 108 4.45 -21.93 -0.72
CA GLY A 108 5.47 -22.09 0.31
C GLY A 108 5.63 -20.93 1.29
N ASP A 109 4.73 -19.91 1.24
CA ASP A 109 4.68 -18.82 2.20
C ASP A 109 3.59 -19.06 3.26
N ASP A 110 4.01 -19.49 4.45
CA ASP A 110 3.13 -19.81 5.58
C ASP A 110 2.95 -18.65 6.57
N PHE A 111 3.36 -17.40 6.22
CA PHE A 111 3.25 -16.25 7.14
C PHE A 111 1.82 -15.79 7.35
N GLY A 112 0.90 -16.18 6.47
CA GLY A 112 -0.50 -15.81 6.53
C GLY A 112 -0.80 -14.44 5.89
N CYS A 113 -2.06 -14.03 5.96
CA CYS A 113 -2.54 -12.81 5.30
C CYS A 113 -2.02 -11.54 5.97
N ALA A 114 -1.58 -10.56 5.18
CA ALA A 114 -1.02 -9.28 5.61
C ALA A 114 -1.97 -8.08 5.37
N GLY A 115 -3.16 -8.31 4.85
CA GLY A 115 -4.12 -7.24 4.57
C GLY A 115 -5.32 -7.71 3.74
N TYR A 116 -5.98 -6.78 3.07
CA TYR A 116 -7.11 -7.06 2.20
C TYR A 116 -6.84 -6.53 0.79
N CYS A 117 -7.24 -7.30 -0.21
CA CYS A 117 -7.13 -6.96 -1.63
C CYS A 117 -8.52 -6.84 -2.23
N VAL A 118 -8.81 -5.75 -2.94
CA VAL A 118 -10.11 -5.48 -3.56
C VAL A 118 -9.93 -5.15 -5.05
N PRO A 119 -10.92 -5.33 -5.92
CA PRO A 119 -10.82 -4.88 -7.29
C PRO A 119 -10.52 -3.37 -7.39
N PRO A 120 -9.76 -2.91 -8.42
CA PRO A 120 -9.58 -1.48 -8.68
C PRO A 120 -10.91 -0.76 -8.88
N MET A 121 -10.97 0.52 -8.50
CA MET A 121 -12.14 1.41 -8.65
C MET A 121 -13.42 0.93 -7.92
N TYR A 122 -13.32 -0.07 -7.05
CA TYR A 122 -14.44 -0.62 -6.29
C TYR A 122 -14.56 0.02 -4.91
N ARG A 123 -15.28 1.14 -4.83
CA ARG A 123 -15.46 1.97 -3.62
C ARG A 123 -16.03 1.20 -2.44
N ASP A 124 -17.15 0.51 -2.63
CA ASP A 124 -17.87 -0.20 -1.57
C ASP A 124 -17.01 -1.32 -0.98
N GLY A 125 -16.31 -2.07 -1.83
CA GLY A 125 -15.38 -3.12 -1.40
C GLY A 125 -14.18 -2.55 -0.64
N LEU A 126 -13.66 -1.39 -1.07
CA LEU A 126 -12.60 -0.68 -0.38
C LEU A 126 -13.06 -0.19 1.00
N ALA A 127 -14.24 0.44 1.09
CA ALA A 127 -14.84 0.88 2.35
C ALA A 127 -15.05 -0.30 3.32
N ALA A 128 -15.62 -1.41 2.83
CA ALA A 128 -15.82 -2.61 3.63
C ALA A 128 -14.50 -3.25 4.12
N ALA A 129 -13.45 -3.24 3.28
CA ALA A 129 -12.13 -3.74 3.67
C ALA A 129 -11.47 -2.85 4.74
N MET A 130 -11.60 -1.52 4.62
CA MET A 130 -11.16 -0.55 5.62
C MET A 130 -11.92 -0.72 6.94
N GLU A 131 -13.24 -0.89 6.91
CA GLU A 131 -14.08 -1.14 8.08
C GLU A 131 -13.63 -2.39 8.82
N LYS A 132 -13.47 -3.52 8.12
CA LYS A 132 -12.90 -4.76 8.68
C LYS A 132 -11.51 -4.55 9.31
N MET A 133 -10.70 -3.68 8.73
CA MET A 133 -9.39 -3.35 9.27
C MET A 133 -9.52 -2.53 10.57
N CYS A 134 -10.49 -1.63 10.65
CA CYS A 134 -10.76 -0.81 11.85
C CYS A 134 -11.31 -1.60 13.03
N GLU A 135 -12.18 -2.60 12.80
CA GLU A 135 -12.89 -3.37 13.82
C GLU A 135 -11.97 -4.08 14.84
N SER A 136 -10.78 -4.53 14.44
CA SER A 136 -9.98 -5.39 15.28
C SER A 136 -8.49 -5.04 15.31
N ARG A 137 -8.06 -4.41 16.40
CA ARG A 137 -6.64 -4.17 16.68
C ARG A 137 -5.81 -5.46 16.67
N ARG A 138 -6.37 -6.57 17.22
CA ARG A 138 -5.69 -7.88 17.22
C ARG A 138 -5.44 -8.38 15.80
N ARG A 139 -6.41 -8.20 14.90
CA ARG A 139 -6.29 -8.57 13.48
C ARG A 139 -5.20 -7.74 12.80
N ARG A 140 -5.19 -6.42 12.98
CA ARG A 140 -4.15 -5.53 12.43
C ARG A 140 -2.74 -5.95 12.88
N ILE A 141 -2.56 -6.22 14.17
CA ILE A 141 -1.26 -6.65 14.71
C ILE A 141 -0.80 -7.97 14.09
N ARG A 142 -1.70 -8.96 13.94
CA ARG A 142 -1.39 -10.25 13.33
C ARG A 142 -1.00 -10.07 11.87
N MET A 143 -1.81 -9.37 11.08
CA MET A 143 -1.55 -9.11 9.66
C MET A 143 -0.25 -8.31 9.46
N GLY A 144 0.02 -7.31 10.29
CA GLY A 144 1.26 -6.54 10.24
C GLY A 144 2.51 -7.40 10.53
N LYS A 145 2.40 -8.38 11.45
CA LYS A 145 3.48 -9.36 11.69
C LYS A 145 3.69 -10.28 10.49
N SER A 146 2.61 -10.76 9.85
CA SER A 146 2.67 -11.56 8.62
C SER A 146 3.39 -10.81 7.50
N GLY A 147 3.00 -9.56 7.23
CA GLY A 147 3.64 -8.71 6.23
C GLY A 147 5.11 -8.48 6.52
N GLN A 148 5.47 -8.17 7.78
CA GLN A 148 6.88 -7.97 8.15
C GLN A 148 7.71 -9.25 7.97
N ALA A 149 7.20 -10.41 8.37
CA ALA A 149 7.90 -11.68 8.20
C ALA A 149 8.15 -11.97 6.72
N ARG A 150 7.14 -11.78 5.87
CA ARG A 150 7.21 -11.93 4.41
C ARG A 150 8.24 -10.99 3.80
N THR A 151 8.22 -9.70 4.16
CA THR A 151 9.18 -8.71 3.66
C THR A 151 10.61 -9.10 4.04
N LYS A 152 10.83 -9.54 5.27
CA LYS A 152 12.15 -10.01 5.72
C LYS A 152 12.62 -11.28 5.01
N ALA A 153 11.73 -12.18 4.68
CA ALA A 153 12.07 -13.43 4.00
C ALA A 153 12.39 -13.24 2.52
N TYR A 154 11.60 -12.41 1.81
CA TYR A 154 11.63 -12.40 0.35
C TYR A 154 12.05 -11.07 -0.29
N TYR A 155 11.90 -9.92 0.41
CA TYR A 155 12.01 -8.58 -0.20
C TYR A 155 13.10 -7.73 0.44
N ARG A 156 14.22 -8.34 0.90
CA ARG A 156 15.37 -7.62 1.40
C ARG A 156 16.17 -6.99 0.26
N HIS A 157 16.70 -5.80 0.50
CA HIS A 157 17.55 -5.10 -0.45
C HIS A 157 18.78 -5.92 -0.87
N GLU A 158 19.45 -6.57 0.08
CA GLU A 158 20.63 -7.40 -0.16
C GLU A 158 20.30 -8.58 -1.10
N ARG A 159 19.12 -9.18 -0.95
CA ARG A 159 18.66 -10.25 -1.82
C ARG A 159 18.44 -9.73 -3.24
N MET A 160 17.75 -8.60 -3.39
CA MET A 160 17.53 -7.98 -4.69
C MET A 160 18.86 -7.72 -5.41
N ILE A 161 19.83 -7.10 -4.74
CA ILE A 161 21.16 -6.84 -5.30
C ILE A 161 21.88 -8.14 -5.70
N SER A 162 21.76 -9.19 -4.87
CA SER A 162 22.36 -10.50 -5.16
C SER A 162 21.77 -11.13 -6.44
N GLU A 163 20.44 -11.08 -6.61
CA GLU A 163 19.77 -11.60 -7.79
C GLU A 163 20.13 -10.81 -9.06
N TYR A 164 20.21 -9.47 -8.98
CA TYR A 164 20.68 -8.66 -10.11
C TYR A 164 22.12 -8.99 -10.48
N ARG A 165 23.02 -9.12 -9.48
CA ARG A 165 24.42 -9.50 -9.76
C ARG A 165 24.56 -10.89 -10.40
N LYS A 166 23.66 -11.81 -10.05
CA LYS A 166 23.60 -13.13 -10.68
C LYS A 166 23.15 -13.01 -12.13
N LEU A 167 22.06 -12.27 -12.37
CA LEU A 167 21.55 -12.04 -13.73
C LEU A 167 22.60 -11.39 -14.64
N TYR A 168 23.30 -10.35 -14.15
CA TYR A 168 24.36 -9.72 -14.96
C TYR A 168 25.50 -10.68 -15.31
N ARG A 169 25.91 -11.57 -14.39
CA ARG A 169 26.93 -12.60 -14.68
C ARG A 169 26.44 -13.59 -15.74
N GLU A 170 25.20 -14.04 -15.63
CA GLU A 170 24.59 -14.95 -16.61
C GLU A 170 24.54 -14.32 -18.00
N VAL A 171 24.24 -13.03 -18.10
CA VAL A 171 24.26 -12.28 -19.36
C VAL A 171 25.68 -12.11 -19.89
N GLU A 172 26.67 -11.75 -19.05
CA GLU A 172 28.08 -11.65 -19.46
C GLU A 172 28.64 -12.99 -19.96
N GLU A 173 28.28 -14.09 -19.32
CA GLU A 173 28.67 -15.45 -19.75
C GLU A 173 28.02 -15.86 -21.07
N ALA A 174 26.76 -15.48 -21.30
CA ALA A 174 26.02 -15.86 -22.50
C ALA A 174 26.39 -15.01 -23.74
N TYR A 175 26.70 -13.74 -23.57
CA TYR A 175 26.83 -12.77 -24.68
C TYR A 175 28.18 -12.03 -24.72
N GLY A 176 29.10 -12.27 -23.77
CA GLY A 176 30.38 -11.55 -23.66
C GLY A 176 30.20 -10.14 -23.05
N ARG A 177 31.36 -9.45 -22.82
CA ARG A 177 31.37 -8.12 -22.18
C ARG A 177 31.06 -6.94 -23.13
N ASP A 178 30.79 -7.19 -24.39
CA ASP A 178 30.66 -6.13 -25.42
C ASP A 178 29.27 -5.44 -25.43
N TRP A 179 28.50 -5.59 -24.35
CA TRP A 179 27.15 -4.99 -24.22
C TRP A 179 27.08 -3.76 -23.29
N ILE A 180 28.21 -3.26 -22.81
CA ILE A 180 28.29 -2.08 -21.95
C ILE A 180 29.04 -0.95 -22.65
#